data_f129522b496e9d4c02fa03acff7f2998
#
_entry.id   f129522b496e9d4c02fa03acff7f2998
#
_cell.length_a   1.000
_cell.length_b   1.000
_cell.length_c   1.000
_cell.angle_alpha   90.00
_cell.angle_beta   90.00
_cell.angle_gamma   90.00
#
_symmetry.space_group_name_H-M   'P 1'
#
loop_
_entity.id
_entity.type
_entity.pdbx_description
1 polymer ?
#
loop_
_entity_poly.entity_id
_entity_poly.type
_entity_poly.pdbx_seq_one_letter_code
_entity_poly.pdbx_strand_id
1 'polypeptide(L)'
;MNISQVYAVYFSATGNTRKVTTTLANALAVSFDVPLEVRDFTLPAAREENYEFAVGDLVVFGMPTYAGKLPNKLLEFVKSGFHGNGALAVPVVTFGNRSFDNALAELCACLEGDGFHTIGAGAFACRHAFTDALANGRPDSDDMAELAKLGSAVVGRIVRMTEYPAPVTVDGDADAPYYRPLGLDGEPKVFLKAKPKTDLDKCIHCGVCASLCPMGSINPDDVTEVVGVCIKCHSCVRNCPMGAKYFDDPAFLSHRAMLERDYTRRAEDKIFTA
;
A
#
# COMPACT_ATOMS: atom_id res chain seq x y z
N MET A 1 9.82 26.68 -4.15
CA MET A 1 8.84 26.53 -3.02
C MET A 1 9.61 26.10 -1.79
N ASN A 2 9.24 26.58 -0.60
CA ASN A 2 9.92 26.20 0.65
C ASN A 2 9.15 25.02 1.30
N ILE A 3 9.82 23.92 1.57
CA ILE A 3 9.27 22.79 2.34
C ILE A 3 9.58 23.04 3.80
N SER A 4 8.58 22.87 4.67
CA SER A 4 8.68 23.07 6.13
C SER A 4 8.54 21.78 6.91
N GLN A 5 7.86 20.77 6.32
CA GLN A 5 7.58 19.50 6.96
C GLN A 5 7.47 18.39 5.92
N VAL A 6 7.98 17.20 6.20
CA VAL A 6 7.74 15.98 5.41
C VAL A 6 6.87 15.01 6.21
N TYR A 7 5.91 14.39 5.53
CA TYR A 7 5.06 13.36 6.10
C TYR A 7 5.23 12.02 5.38
N ALA A 8 5.25 10.95 6.14
CA ALA A 8 5.09 9.58 5.64
C ALA A 8 3.69 9.10 6.01
N VAL A 9 2.77 9.10 5.07
CA VAL A 9 1.37 8.68 5.25
C VAL A 9 1.17 7.33 4.58
N TYR A 10 0.66 6.31 5.29
CA TYR A 10 0.51 5.01 4.65
C TYR A 10 -0.52 4.09 5.31
N PHE A 11 -1.02 3.15 4.48
CA PHE A 11 -1.65 1.91 4.91
C PHE A 11 -0.73 0.73 4.58
N SER A 12 -0.39 -0.10 5.60
CA SER A 12 0.59 -1.17 5.42
C SER A 12 0.32 -2.40 6.28
N ALA A 13 -0.50 -3.33 5.79
CA ALA A 13 -0.91 -4.52 6.54
C ALA A 13 0.24 -5.53 6.80
N THR A 14 1.26 -5.58 5.93
CA THR A 14 2.38 -6.53 6.00
C THR A 14 3.76 -5.87 6.05
N GLY A 15 3.82 -4.55 6.20
CA GLY A 15 5.06 -3.79 6.40
C GLY A 15 5.75 -3.28 5.13
N ASN A 16 5.45 -3.80 3.94
CA ASN A 16 6.16 -3.40 2.72
C ASN A 16 5.89 -1.94 2.32
N THR A 17 4.63 -1.54 2.28
CA THR A 17 4.27 -0.14 1.96
C THR A 17 4.90 0.82 2.97
N ARG A 18 4.82 0.51 4.27
CA ARG A 18 5.52 1.27 5.31
C ARG A 18 7.00 1.45 4.98
N LYS A 19 7.72 0.35 4.68
CA LYS A 19 9.16 0.39 4.38
C LYS A 19 9.47 1.35 3.22
N VAL A 20 8.77 1.21 2.10
CA VAL A 20 8.98 2.06 0.91
C VAL A 20 8.66 3.53 1.22
N THR A 21 7.49 3.80 1.81
CA THR A 21 7.02 5.15 2.10
C THR A 21 7.92 5.87 3.10
N THR A 22 8.26 5.22 4.21
CA THR A 22 9.12 5.86 5.24
C THR A 22 10.55 6.05 4.77
N THR A 23 11.09 5.15 3.93
CA THR A 23 12.44 5.31 3.36
C THR A 23 12.49 6.53 2.45
N LEU A 24 11.52 6.70 1.55
CA LEU A 24 11.46 7.86 0.67
C LEU A 24 11.25 9.16 1.46
N ALA A 25 10.29 9.16 2.39
CA ALA A 25 9.99 10.34 3.20
C ALA A 25 11.20 10.78 4.05
N ASN A 26 11.93 9.83 4.62
CA ASN A 26 13.15 10.14 5.38
C ASN A 26 14.24 10.75 4.48
N ALA A 27 14.45 10.22 3.27
CA ALA A 27 15.42 10.77 2.33
C ALA A 27 15.06 12.21 1.93
N LEU A 28 13.77 12.49 1.72
CA LEU A 28 13.28 13.83 1.40
C LEU A 28 13.41 14.79 2.59
N ALA A 29 13.07 14.35 3.80
CA ALA A 29 13.22 15.16 5.01
C ALA A 29 14.70 15.57 5.25
N VAL A 30 15.61 14.63 5.08
CA VAL A 30 17.06 14.89 5.14
C VAL A 30 17.50 15.87 4.04
N SER A 31 16.99 15.71 2.80
CA SER A 31 17.38 16.56 1.67
C SER A 31 16.94 18.02 1.83
N PHE A 32 15.83 18.27 2.53
CA PHE A 32 15.31 19.62 2.79
C PHE A 32 15.66 20.15 4.18
N ASP A 33 16.34 19.36 5.02
CA ASP A 33 16.67 19.66 6.41
C ASP A 33 15.44 20.08 7.24
N VAL A 34 14.36 19.27 7.16
CA VAL A 34 13.07 19.51 7.83
C VAL A 34 12.63 18.28 8.63
N PRO A 35 11.73 18.46 9.62
CA PRO A 35 11.18 17.33 10.38
C PRO A 35 10.44 16.31 9.50
N LEU A 36 10.45 15.04 9.95
CA LEU A 36 9.64 13.96 9.42
C LEU A 36 8.55 13.57 10.44
N GLU A 37 7.31 13.51 10.01
CA GLU A 37 6.21 12.95 10.78
C GLU A 37 5.63 11.71 10.09
N VAL A 38 5.23 10.70 10.89
CA VAL A 38 4.66 9.45 10.38
C VAL A 38 3.17 9.38 10.74
N ARG A 39 2.34 9.16 9.74
CA ARG A 39 0.87 8.96 9.86
C ARG A 39 0.51 7.56 9.36
N ASP A 40 0.48 6.59 10.27
CA ASP A 40 0.10 5.21 9.96
C ASP A 40 -1.41 5.03 10.18
N PHE A 41 -2.19 4.98 9.11
CA PHE A 41 -3.64 4.75 9.17
C PHE A 41 -4.05 3.29 8.92
N THR A 42 -3.13 2.36 9.17
CA THR A 42 -3.38 0.91 8.95
C THR A 42 -4.48 0.38 9.86
N LEU A 43 -4.52 0.77 11.14
CA LEU A 43 -5.51 0.28 12.10
C LEU A 43 -6.77 1.15 12.14
N PRO A 44 -7.94 0.60 12.52
CA PRO A 44 -9.21 1.32 12.52
C PRO A 44 -9.19 2.64 13.31
N ALA A 45 -8.61 2.65 14.50
CA ALA A 45 -8.56 3.85 15.35
C ALA A 45 -7.89 5.06 14.67
N ALA A 46 -6.90 4.82 13.82
CA ALA A 46 -6.25 5.90 13.07
C ALA A 46 -7.10 6.45 11.90
N ARG A 47 -8.30 5.97 11.71
CA ARG A 47 -9.26 6.42 10.68
C ARG A 47 -10.53 7.01 11.28
N GLU A 48 -10.51 7.32 12.58
CA GLU A 48 -11.63 7.98 13.26
C GLU A 48 -11.58 9.49 13.09
N GLU A 49 -10.41 10.05 12.75
CA GLU A 49 -10.19 11.48 12.51
C GLU A 49 -9.62 11.72 11.12
N ASN A 50 -9.82 12.92 10.60
CA ASN A 50 -9.23 13.36 9.33
C ASN A 50 -7.82 13.90 9.56
N TYR A 51 -7.02 13.92 8.49
CA TYR A 51 -5.67 14.44 8.47
C TYR A 51 -5.61 15.72 7.65
N GLU A 52 -5.14 16.79 8.27
CA GLU A 52 -4.98 18.10 7.64
C GLU A 52 -3.50 18.33 7.27
N PHE A 53 -3.28 18.89 6.09
CA PHE A 53 -1.98 19.33 5.59
C PHE A 53 -2.09 20.78 5.10
N ALA A 54 -0.96 21.39 4.76
CA ALA A 54 -0.91 22.80 4.35
C ALA A 54 0.17 23.05 3.29
N VAL A 55 0.14 24.23 2.71
CA VAL A 55 1.21 24.72 1.85
C VAL A 55 2.55 24.69 2.61
N GLY A 56 3.57 24.09 1.99
CA GLY A 56 4.87 23.85 2.61
C GLY A 56 5.05 22.43 3.14
N ASP A 57 3.97 21.63 3.20
CA ASP A 57 4.07 20.22 3.52
C ASP A 57 4.39 19.40 2.25
N LEU A 58 5.23 18.37 2.44
CA LEU A 58 5.54 17.36 1.43
C LEU A 58 5.14 15.99 1.93
N VAL A 59 4.13 15.38 1.30
CA VAL A 59 3.51 14.14 1.75
C VAL A 59 3.91 12.98 0.84
N VAL A 60 4.66 12.00 1.37
CA VAL A 60 4.83 10.71 0.71
C VAL A 60 3.66 9.81 1.13
N PHE A 61 2.76 9.52 0.18
CA PHE A 61 1.53 8.79 0.46
C PHE A 61 1.59 7.37 -0.10
N GLY A 62 1.64 6.37 0.78
CA GLY A 62 1.85 4.97 0.42
C GLY A 62 0.60 4.09 0.55
N MET A 63 0.24 3.37 -0.53
CA MET A 63 -0.83 2.39 -0.54
C MET A 63 -0.40 1.06 -1.15
N PRO A 64 -0.95 -0.08 -0.71
CA PRO A 64 -0.77 -1.35 -1.42
C PRO A 64 -1.77 -1.47 -2.58
N THR A 65 -1.37 -2.24 -3.59
CA THR A 65 -2.25 -2.62 -4.70
C THR A 65 -3.03 -3.89 -4.36
N TYR A 66 -4.36 -3.82 -4.36
CA TYR A 66 -5.27 -4.96 -4.18
C TYR A 66 -6.14 -5.12 -5.42
N ALA A 67 -5.99 -6.25 -6.11
CA ALA A 67 -6.68 -6.51 -7.37
C ALA A 67 -6.56 -5.35 -8.38
N GLY A 68 -5.35 -4.82 -8.52
CA GLY A 68 -5.00 -3.79 -9.51
C GLY A 68 -5.42 -2.36 -9.18
N LYS A 69 -6.01 -2.13 -8.00
CA LYS A 69 -6.45 -0.81 -7.51
C LYS A 69 -6.13 -0.63 -6.02
N LEU A 70 -6.56 0.46 -5.42
CA LEU A 70 -6.49 0.64 -3.97
C LEU A 70 -7.45 -0.33 -3.26
N PRO A 71 -7.18 -0.72 -2.00
CA PRO A 71 -8.10 -1.55 -1.22
C PRO A 71 -9.49 -0.90 -1.12
N ASN A 72 -10.50 -1.52 -1.74
CA ASN A 72 -11.85 -0.93 -1.88
C ASN A 72 -12.52 -0.53 -0.55
N LYS A 73 -12.20 -1.21 0.55
CA LYS A 73 -12.75 -0.89 1.87
C LYS A 73 -12.08 0.30 2.55
N LEU A 74 -11.01 0.81 1.98
CA LEU A 74 -10.30 2.01 2.44
C LEU A 74 -10.50 3.19 1.50
N LEU A 75 -11.04 2.96 0.30
CA LEU A 75 -11.12 3.98 -0.75
C LEU A 75 -11.91 5.21 -0.32
N GLU A 76 -13.02 5.04 0.40
CA GLU A 76 -13.80 6.17 0.92
C GLU A 76 -12.98 7.02 1.90
N PHE A 77 -12.23 6.37 2.80
CA PHE A 77 -11.36 7.11 3.73
C PHE A 77 -10.20 7.79 3.01
N VAL A 78 -9.63 7.15 1.96
CA VAL A 78 -8.57 7.79 1.15
C VAL A 78 -9.10 9.02 0.42
N LYS A 79 -10.36 9.03 0.01
CA LYS A 79 -11.01 10.15 -0.73
C LYS A 79 -11.52 11.28 0.16
N SER A 80 -11.64 11.09 1.47
CA SER A 80 -12.30 12.07 2.33
C SER A 80 -11.62 12.30 3.68
N GLY A 81 -10.68 11.46 4.05
CA GLY A 81 -9.97 11.54 5.33
C GLY A 81 -8.67 12.35 5.30
N PHE A 82 -8.29 12.88 4.14
CA PHE A 82 -7.03 13.62 3.98
C PHE A 82 -7.29 14.92 3.21
N HIS A 83 -6.94 16.05 3.82
CA HIS A 83 -7.14 17.38 3.22
C HIS A 83 -5.79 18.02 2.90
N GLY A 84 -5.45 18.06 1.62
CA GLY A 84 -4.14 18.52 1.14
C GLY A 84 -3.91 20.02 1.29
N ASN A 85 -4.95 20.85 1.11
CA ASN A 85 -4.91 22.32 1.27
C ASN A 85 -3.71 22.96 0.56
N GLY A 86 -3.31 22.43 -0.61
CA GLY A 86 -2.17 22.90 -1.38
C GLY A 86 -0.82 22.26 -1.02
N ALA A 87 -0.78 21.23 -0.17
CA ALA A 87 0.43 20.45 0.09
C ALA A 87 0.92 19.70 -1.17
N LEU A 88 2.23 19.47 -1.26
CA LEU A 88 2.80 18.63 -2.30
C LEU A 88 2.67 17.15 -1.93
N ALA A 89 2.42 16.29 -2.93
CA ALA A 89 2.33 14.86 -2.70
C ALA A 89 3.21 14.03 -3.65
N VAL A 90 3.74 12.93 -3.10
CA VAL A 90 4.44 11.87 -3.84
C VAL A 90 3.71 10.56 -3.57
N PRO A 91 2.67 10.22 -4.38
CA PRO A 91 1.98 8.94 -4.28
C PRO A 91 2.90 7.77 -4.61
N VAL A 92 2.83 6.73 -3.77
CA VAL A 92 3.60 5.50 -3.92
C VAL A 92 2.69 4.29 -3.73
N VAL A 93 2.71 3.36 -4.68
CA VAL A 93 2.01 2.08 -4.51
C VAL A 93 2.99 0.92 -4.43
N THR A 94 2.66 -0.09 -3.63
CA THR A 94 3.40 -1.35 -3.59
C THR A 94 2.55 -2.50 -4.12
N PHE A 95 3.17 -3.44 -4.84
CA PHE A 95 2.47 -4.54 -5.47
C PHE A 95 3.25 -5.85 -5.40
N GLY A 96 2.53 -6.98 -5.38
CA GLY A 96 3.09 -8.32 -5.18
C GLY A 96 3.55 -9.00 -6.47
N ASN A 97 4.48 -8.43 -7.24
CA ASN A 97 5.13 -9.00 -8.43
C ASN A 97 4.25 -9.17 -9.68
N ARG A 98 2.90 -9.21 -9.58
CA ARG A 98 2.05 -9.32 -10.77
C ARG A 98 2.04 -8.02 -11.58
N SER A 99 1.41 -7.00 -11.04
CA SER A 99 1.29 -5.65 -11.62
C SER A 99 0.65 -4.71 -10.59
N PHE A 100 0.89 -3.41 -10.72
CA PHE A 100 0.15 -2.37 -9.98
C PHE A 100 -1.10 -1.88 -10.74
N ASP A 101 -1.24 -2.27 -12.01
CA ASP A 101 -2.34 -1.91 -12.92
C ASP A 101 -2.75 -0.43 -12.78
N ASN A 102 -3.92 -0.17 -12.20
CA ASN A 102 -4.51 1.17 -12.08
C ASN A 102 -4.37 1.80 -10.68
N ALA A 103 -3.72 1.12 -9.73
CA ALA A 103 -3.67 1.57 -8.34
C ALA A 103 -2.97 2.93 -8.17
N LEU A 104 -1.90 3.18 -8.93
CA LEU A 104 -1.17 4.45 -8.86
C LEU A 104 -1.99 5.60 -9.45
N ALA A 105 -2.65 5.38 -10.59
CA ALA A 105 -3.55 6.36 -11.19
C ALA A 105 -4.72 6.72 -10.26
N GLU A 106 -5.33 5.71 -9.62
CA GLU A 106 -6.40 5.92 -8.64
C GLU A 106 -5.90 6.72 -7.43
N LEU A 107 -4.69 6.42 -6.92
CA LEU A 107 -4.13 7.16 -5.79
C LEU A 107 -3.83 8.63 -6.17
N CYS A 108 -3.24 8.87 -7.35
CA CYS A 108 -3.00 10.23 -7.84
C CYS A 108 -4.31 11.02 -7.94
N ALA A 109 -5.35 10.42 -8.53
CA ALA A 109 -6.66 11.07 -8.68
C ALA A 109 -7.31 11.38 -7.32
N CYS A 110 -7.21 10.48 -6.34
CA CYS A 110 -7.70 10.75 -4.98
C CYS A 110 -6.98 11.94 -4.36
N LEU A 111 -5.65 11.97 -4.38
CA LEU A 111 -4.87 13.03 -3.75
C LEU A 111 -5.10 14.40 -4.43
N GLU A 112 -5.16 14.45 -5.76
CA GLU A 112 -5.50 15.70 -6.46
C GLU A 112 -6.92 16.17 -6.09
N GLY A 113 -7.88 15.23 -5.99
CA GLY A 113 -9.24 15.53 -5.56
C GLY A 113 -9.35 16.06 -4.14
N ASP A 114 -8.42 15.66 -3.27
CA ASP A 114 -8.33 16.06 -1.86
C ASP A 114 -7.46 17.32 -1.65
N GLY A 115 -7.09 18.02 -2.74
CA GLY A 115 -6.39 19.29 -2.72
C GLY A 115 -4.87 19.20 -2.52
N PHE A 116 -4.26 18.05 -2.81
CA PHE A 116 -2.81 17.92 -2.95
C PHE A 116 -2.37 18.25 -4.38
N HIS A 117 -1.07 18.53 -4.54
CA HIS A 117 -0.42 18.66 -5.84
C HIS A 117 0.60 17.52 -6.01
N THR A 118 0.33 16.59 -6.90
CA THR A 118 1.24 15.45 -7.14
C THR A 118 2.43 15.87 -7.99
N ILE A 119 3.66 15.61 -7.50
CA ILE A 119 4.90 16.11 -8.11
C ILE A 119 5.87 15.02 -8.55
N GLY A 120 5.55 13.80 -8.33
CA GLY A 120 6.26 12.60 -8.69
C GLY A 120 5.48 11.41 -8.14
N ALA A 121 5.66 10.22 -8.71
CA ALA A 121 4.94 9.04 -8.28
C ALA A 121 5.77 7.78 -8.48
N GLY A 122 5.45 6.68 -7.76
CA GLY A 122 6.17 5.44 -7.95
C GLY A 122 5.36 4.19 -7.63
N ALA A 123 5.67 3.10 -8.35
CA ALA A 123 5.12 1.77 -8.09
C ALA A 123 6.27 0.78 -7.86
N PHE A 124 6.29 0.14 -6.69
CA PHE A 124 7.40 -0.70 -6.25
C PHE A 124 6.94 -2.14 -6.00
N ALA A 125 7.62 -3.09 -6.64
CA ALA A 125 7.36 -4.50 -6.44
C ALA A 125 7.91 -4.95 -5.09
N CYS A 126 7.08 -5.66 -4.33
CA CYS A 126 7.42 -6.15 -3.00
C CYS A 126 7.01 -7.61 -2.85
N ARG A 127 7.53 -8.28 -1.81
CA ARG A 127 7.11 -9.64 -1.47
C ARG A 127 5.59 -9.75 -1.45
N HIS A 128 5.07 -10.72 -2.19
CA HIS A 128 3.61 -10.93 -2.28
C HIS A 128 3.01 -11.31 -0.93
N ALA A 129 1.87 -10.71 -0.55
CA ALA A 129 1.24 -10.97 0.74
C ALA A 129 0.81 -12.45 0.90
N PHE A 130 0.36 -13.11 -0.17
CA PHE A 130 -0.20 -14.48 -0.15
C PHE A 130 0.85 -15.57 -0.13
N THR A 131 2.08 -15.32 -0.60
CA THR A 131 3.10 -16.35 -0.80
C THR A 131 4.51 -15.79 -0.75
N ASP A 132 5.47 -16.60 -0.34
CA ASP A 132 6.89 -16.30 -0.41
C ASP A 132 7.54 -16.73 -1.75
N ALA A 133 6.80 -17.42 -2.62
CA ALA A 133 7.30 -17.81 -3.94
C ALA A 133 7.47 -16.61 -4.90
N LEU A 134 6.84 -15.48 -4.60
CA LEU A 134 6.84 -14.29 -5.46
C LEU A 134 7.51 -13.09 -4.78
N ALA A 135 8.50 -12.52 -5.45
CA ALA A 135 9.25 -11.34 -5.03
C ALA A 135 9.77 -11.44 -3.58
N ASN A 136 10.17 -12.65 -3.15
CA ASN A 136 10.75 -12.84 -1.82
C ASN A 136 12.01 -11.98 -1.65
N GLY A 137 12.14 -11.35 -0.48
CA GLY A 137 13.25 -10.45 -0.18
C GLY A 137 13.09 -9.02 -0.71
N ARG A 138 12.07 -8.76 -1.55
CA ARG A 138 11.79 -7.39 -2.03
C ARG A 138 10.91 -6.59 -1.05
N PRO A 139 11.11 -5.26 -0.95
CA PRO A 139 12.06 -4.45 -1.70
C PRO A 139 13.50 -4.70 -1.26
N ASP A 140 14.40 -4.96 -2.23
CA ASP A 140 15.85 -5.17 -2.05
C ASP A 140 16.68 -3.92 -2.41
N SER A 141 18.00 -4.07 -2.57
CA SER A 141 18.91 -2.96 -2.88
C SER A 141 18.62 -2.27 -4.21
N ASP A 142 18.18 -3.03 -5.23
CA ASP A 142 17.90 -2.48 -6.55
C ASP A 142 16.61 -1.64 -6.48
N ASP A 143 15.57 -2.14 -5.77
CA ASP A 143 14.34 -1.41 -5.54
C ASP A 143 14.60 -0.13 -4.73
N MET A 144 15.50 -0.20 -3.75
CA MET A 144 15.90 0.99 -2.98
C MET A 144 16.67 2.00 -3.84
N ALA A 145 17.43 1.55 -4.82
CA ALA A 145 18.09 2.44 -5.77
C ALA A 145 17.10 3.17 -6.68
N GLU A 146 16.05 2.47 -7.16
CA GLU A 146 14.96 3.12 -7.92
C GLU A 146 14.19 4.12 -7.04
N LEU A 147 13.93 3.77 -5.79
CA LEU A 147 13.31 4.68 -4.83
C LEU A 147 14.15 5.96 -4.59
N ALA A 148 15.47 5.83 -4.50
CA ALA A 148 16.39 6.95 -4.36
C ALA A 148 16.41 7.85 -5.62
N LYS A 149 16.26 7.27 -6.83
CA LYS A 149 16.10 8.06 -8.07
C LYS A 149 14.83 8.89 -8.04
N LEU A 150 13.69 8.31 -7.58
CA LEU A 150 12.45 9.06 -7.40
C LEU A 150 12.66 10.22 -6.42
N GLY A 151 13.29 9.98 -5.27
CA GLY A 151 13.60 11.02 -4.28
C GLY A 151 14.43 12.16 -4.87
N SER A 152 15.51 11.83 -5.59
CA SER A 152 16.37 12.81 -6.24
C SER A 152 15.62 13.64 -7.29
N ALA A 153 14.74 13.02 -8.07
CA ALA A 153 13.93 13.70 -9.07
C ALA A 153 12.93 14.67 -8.43
N VAL A 154 12.28 14.25 -7.33
CA VAL A 154 11.35 15.08 -6.53
C VAL A 154 12.07 16.29 -5.96
N VAL A 155 13.23 16.11 -5.32
CA VAL A 155 14.06 17.23 -4.83
C VAL A 155 14.39 18.21 -5.96
N GLY A 156 14.90 17.69 -7.08
CA GLY A 156 15.26 18.50 -8.22
C GLY A 156 14.06 19.27 -8.81
N ARG A 157 12.85 18.70 -8.79
CA ARG A 157 11.63 19.36 -9.23
C ARG A 157 11.25 20.49 -8.27
N ILE A 158 11.18 20.23 -6.97
CA ILE A 158 10.82 21.24 -5.96
C ILE A 158 11.77 22.45 -6.00
N VAL A 159 13.08 22.21 -6.10
CA VAL A 159 14.09 23.28 -6.14
C VAL A 159 13.89 24.22 -7.36
N ARG A 160 13.47 23.66 -8.49
CA ARG A 160 13.22 24.46 -9.73
C ARG A 160 11.81 25.03 -9.82
N MET A 161 10.90 24.62 -8.95
CA MET A 161 9.49 24.98 -9.03
C MET A 161 9.24 26.42 -8.61
N THR A 162 8.67 27.24 -9.49
CA THR A 162 8.25 28.62 -9.24
C THR A 162 6.73 28.76 -9.07
N GLU A 163 5.97 27.78 -9.56
CA GLU A 163 4.51 27.70 -9.46
C GLU A 163 4.11 26.23 -9.30
N TYR A 164 2.86 25.95 -8.93
CA TYR A 164 2.37 24.58 -8.85
C TYR A 164 2.37 23.93 -10.24
N PRO A 165 3.00 22.79 -10.39
CA PRO A 165 3.06 22.11 -11.68
C PRO A 165 1.71 21.42 -11.98
N ALA A 166 1.53 21.04 -13.25
CA ALA A 166 0.47 20.09 -13.59
C ALA A 166 0.66 18.77 -12.82
N PRO A 167 -0.43 18.06 -12.52
CA PRO A 167 -0.37 16.75 -11.88
C PRO A 167 0.57 15.78 -12.61
N VAL A 168 1.27 14.95 -11.85
CA VAL A 168 2.14 13.92 -12.45
C VAL A 168 1.32 12.96 -13.30
N THR A 169 1.77 12.71 -14.53
CA THR A 169 1.15 11.72 -15.42
C THR A 169 1.72 10.33 -15.11
N VAL A 170 0.85 9.36 -14.87
CA VAL A 170 1.20 7.97 -14.54
C VAL A 170 0.48 7.00 -15.46
N ASP A 171 0.98 5.75 -15.54
CA ASP A 171 0.28 4.67 -16.25
C ASP A 171 -1.00 4.28 -15.51
N GLY A 172 -2.03 3.89 -16.26
CA GLY A 172 -3.29 3.37 -15.76
C GLY A 172 -4.47 4.31 -15.93
N ASP A 173 -5.63 3.83 -15.51
CA ASP A 173 -6.91 4.52 -15.56
C ASP A 173 -7.57 4.48 -14.16
N ALA A 174 -7.76 5.63 -13.54
CA ALA A 174 -8.36 5.73 -12.21
C ALA A 174 -9.79 5.19 -12.14
N ASP A 175 -10.53 5.23 -13.24
CA ASP A 175 -11.92 4.77 -13.34
C ASP A 175 -12.06 3.30 -13.76
N ALA A 176 -10.94 2.65 -14.12
CA ALA A 176 -10.97 1.24 -14.53
C ALA A 176 -11.51 0.32 -13.43
N PRO A 177 -12.15 -0.81 -13.79
CA PRO A 177 -12.63 -1.78 -12.82
C PRO A 177 -11.48 -2.54 -12.14
N TYR A 178 -11.76 -3.14 -11.00
CA TYR A 178 -10.84 -4.06 -10.33
C TYR A 178 -10.50 -5.26 -11.21
N TYR A 179 -9.24 -5.69 -11.15
CA TYR A 179 -8.81 -6.94 -11.76
C TYR A 179 -9.65 -8.11 -11.21
N ARG A 180 -10.09 -8.98 -12.09
CA ARG A 180 -10.78 -10.23 -11.71
C ARG A 180 -9.75 -11.33 -11.50
N PRO A 181 -9.57 -11.84 -10.26
CA PRO A 181 -8.64 -12.92 -10.00
C PRO A 181 -8.93 -14.16 -10.83
N LEU A 182 -7.91 -14.72 -11.50
CA LEU A 182 -8.02 -15.97 -12.25
C LEU A 182 -7.49 -17.14 -11.41
N GLY A 183 -8.01 -18.35 -11.67
CA GLY A 183 -7.50 -19.59 -11.10
C GLY A 183 -6.46 -20.27 -11.99
N LEU A 184 -5.99 -21.44 -11.57
CA LEU A 184 -5.08 -22.27 -12.36
C LEU A 184 -5.67 -22.73 -13.72
N ASP A 185 -6.98 -22.80 -13.81
CA ASP A 185 -7.74 -23.12 -15.01
C ASP A 185 -7.93 -21.92 -15.96
N GLY A 186 -7.43 -20.73 -15.58
CA GLY A 186 -7.59 -19.50 -16.34
C GLY A 186 -8.95 -18.83 -16.16
N GLU A 187 -9.86 -19.44 -15.39
CA GLU A 187 -11.20 -18.90 -15.18
C GLU A 187 -11.26 -17.96 -13.97
N PRO A 188 -12.16 -16.95 -14.01
CA PRO A 188 -12.35 -16.04 -12.88
C PRO A 188 -12.73 -16.77 -11.59
N LYS A 189 -12.09 -16.41 -10.48
CA LYS A 189 -12.36 -16.94 -9.14
C LYS A 189 -12.97 -15.90 -8.23
N VAL A 190 -13.98 -16.31 -7.48
CA VAL A 190 -14.66 -15.49 -6.48
C VAL A 190 -14.40 -16.06 -5.09
N PHE A 191 -13.64 -15.33 -4.27
CA PHE A 191 -13.32 -15.70 -2.88
C PHE A 191 -13.58 -14.55 -1.90
N LEU A 192 -14.61 -13.73 -2.20
CA LEU A 192 -14.96 -12.58 -1.35
C LEU A 192 -15.28 -12.99 0.10
N LYS A 193 -15.86 -14.19 0.28
CA LYS A 193 -16.23 -14.75 1.59
C LYS A 193 -15.07 -15.48 2.30
N ALA A 194 -13.92 -15.69 1.62
CA ALA A 194 -12.77 -16.34 2.24
C ALA A 194 -12.29 -15.53 3.46
N LYS A 195 -12.11 -16.20 4.57
CA LYS A 195 -11.63 -15.68 5.85
C LYS A 195 -10.47 -16.55 6.35
N PRO A 196 -9.51 -15.98 7.10
CA PRO A 196 -8.45 -16.80 7.68
C PRO A 196 -9.02 -17.76 8.74
N LYS A 197 -8.49 -18.98 8.77
CA LYS A 197 -8.72 -19.97 9.81
C LYS A 197 -7.57 -19.98 10.82
N THR A 198 -7.77 -20.67 11.92
CA THR A 198 -6.79 -20.85 12.99
C THR A 198 -6.53 -22.32 13.22
N ASP A 199 -5.29 -22.73 13.13
CA ASP A 199 -4.82 -24.05 13.57
C ASP A 199 -4.69 -24.02 15.11
N LEU A 200 -5.58 -24.72 15.80
CA LEU A 200 -5.66 -24.70 17.26
C LEU A 200 -4.48 -25.44 17.92
N ASP A 201 -3.87 -26.38 17.21
CA ASP A 201 -2.71 -27.10 17.72
C ASP A 201 -1.45 -26.22 17.77
N LYS A 202 -1.42 -25.17 16.96
CA LYS A 202 -0.33 -24.19 16.92
C LYS A 202 -0.64 -22.89 17.66
N CYS A 203 -1.93 -22.55 17.82
CA CYS A 203 -2.35 -21.27 18.36
C CYS A 203 -2.09 -21.16 19.86
N ILE A 204 -1.29 -20.16 20.25
CA ILE A 204 -1.03 -19.87 21.68
C ILE A 204 -1.92 -18.73 22.21
N HIS A 205 -2.95 -18.34 21.50
CA HIS A 205 -3.93 -17.31 21.87
C HIS A 205 -3.31 -15.95 22.24
N CYS A 206 -2.18 -15.56 21.62
CA CYS A 206 -1.44 -14.31 21.93
C CYS A 206 -2.13 -13.01 21.47
N GLY A 207 -3.23 -13.07 20.75
CA GLY A 207 -3.99 -11.90 20.29
C GLY A 207 -3.37 -11.05 19.16
N VAL A 208 -2.13 -11.31 18.73
CA VAL A 208 -1.41 -10.52 17.71
C VAL A 208 -2.21 -10.39 16.42
N CYS A 209 -2.89 -11.46 15.96
CA CYS A 209 -3.69 -11.42 14.74
C CYS A 209 -4.92 -10.49 14.84
N ALA A 210 -5.51 -10.34 16.02
CA ALA A 210 -6.61 -9.43 16.27
C ALA A 210 -6.11 -7.98 16.36
N SER A 211 -5.05 -7.72 17.14
CA SER A 211 -4.48 -6.38 17.33
C SER A 211 -3.93 -5.75 16.04
N LEU A 212 -3.44 -6.57 15.11
CA LEU A 212 -2.89 -6.11 13.82
C LEU A 212 -3.91 -6.20 12.66
N CYS A 213 -5.18 -6.55 12.94
CA CYS A 213 -6.18 -6.63 11.87
C CYS A 213 -6.58 -5.23 11.37
N PRO A 214 -6.28 -4.85 10.11
CA PRO A 214 -6.58 -3.51 9.60
C PRO A 214 -8.06 -3.18 9.55
N MET A 215 -8.90 -4.21 9.65
CA MET A 215 -10.36 -4.07 9.62
C MET A 215 -11.01 -4.29 10.99
N GLY A 216 -10.23 -4.57 12.04
CA GLY A 216 -10.77 -4.93 13.36
C GLY A 216 -11.69 -6.14 13.33
N SER A 217 -11.47 -7.04 12.35
CA SER A 217 -12.44 -8.10 12.04
C SER A 217 -12.23 -9.41 12.80
N ILE A 218 -11.11 -9.58 13.48
CA ILE A 218 -10.83 -10.77 14.30
C ILE A 218 -11.24 -10.46 15.73
N ASN A 219 -12.06 -11.34 16.31
CA ASN A 219 -12.51 -11.21 17.70
C ASN A 219 -11.30 -11.26 18.65
N PRO A 220 -11.04 -10.25 19.49
CA PRO A 220 -9.92 -10.27 20.41
C PRO A 220 -10.07 -11.30 21.56
N ASP A 221 -11.31 -11.64 21.93
CA ASP A 221 -11.60 -12.60 22.98
C ASP A 221 -11.54 -14.04 22.48
N ASP A 222 -11.84 -14.24 21.16
CA ASP A 222 -11.67 -15.52 20.48
C ASP A 222 -11.07 -15.29 19.08
N VAL A 223 -9.77 -15.42 19.00
CA VAL A 223 -9.03 -15.19 17.74
C VAL A 223 -9.37 -16.19 16.62
N THR A 224 -10.16 -17.24 16.90
CA THR A 224 -10.66 -18.16 15.85
C THR A 224 -11.80 -17.54 15.05
N GLU A 225 -12.51 -16.59 15.64
CA GLU A 225 -13.64 -15.93 15.02
C GLU A 225 -13.23 -14.70 14.19
N VAL A 226 -13.74 -14.63 12.97
CA VAL A 226 -13.61 -13.46 12.10
C VAL A 226 -15.00 -12.87 11.90
N VAL A 227 -15.39 -11.95 12.76
CA VAL A 227 -16.74 -11.38 12.84
C VAL A 227 -17.02 -10.34 11.76
N GLY A 228 -15.99 -9.60 11.33
CA GLY A 228 -16.11 -8.51 10.38
C GLY A 228 -15.71 -8.85 8.93
N VAL A 229 -15.46 -7.79 8.15
CA VAL A 229 -15.03 -7.89 6.74
C VAL A 229 -13.54 -8.23 6.66
N CYS A 230 -13.19 -9.29 5.93
CA CYS A 230 -11.80 -9.62 5.64
C CYS A 230 -11.41 -9.13 4.25
N ILE A 231 -10.39 -8.26 4.17
CA ILE A 231 -9.82 -7.74 2.89
C ILE A 231 -8.69 -8.63 2.36
N LYS A 232 -8.42 -9.78 2.93
CA LYS A 232 -7.37 -10.74 2.58
C LYS A 232 -5.96 -10.12 2.56
N CYS A 233 -5.69 -9.15 3.42
CA CYS A 233 -4.40 -8.46 3.50
C CYS A 233 -3.26 -9.35 4.03
N HIS A 234 -3.58 -10.51 4.61
CA HIS A 234 -2.63 -11.43 5.24
C HIS A 234 -1.86 -10.88 6.44
N SER A 235 -2.26 -9.77 7.05
CA SER A 235 -1.62 -9.27 8.28
C SER A 235 -1.60 -10.35 9.36
N CYS A 236 -2.73 -10.99 9.64
CA CYS A 236 -2.85 -12.05 10.65
C CYS A 236 -2.01 -13.31 10.33
N VAL A 237 -1.84 -13.64 9.04
CA VAL A 237 -1.03 -14.78 8.59
C VAL A 237 0.45 -14.48 8.72
N ARG A 238 0.87 -13.30 8.22
CA ARG A 238 2.28 -12.91 8.17
C ARG A 238 2.89 -12.56 9.53
N ASN A 239 2.08 -12.07 10.45
CA ASN A 239 2.54 -11.67 11.77
C ASN A 239 2.22 -12.70 12.86
N CYS A 240 1.66 -13.87 12.53
CA CYS A 240 1.44 -14.92 13.49
C CYS A 240 2.78 -15.58 13.88
N PRO A 241 3.27 -15.45 15.13
CA PRO A 241 4.57 -15.99 15.51
C PRO A 241 4.62 -17.53 15.46
N MET A 242 3.46 -18.19 15.54
CA MET A 242 3.34 -19.63 15.49
C MET A 242 2.92 -20.19 14.14
N GLY A 243 2.68 -19.32 13.13
CA GLY A 243 2.15 -19.75 11.84
C GLY A 243 0.77 -20.42 11.91
N ALA A 244 -0.02 -20.08 12.94
CA ALA A 244 -1.31 -20.71 13.19
C ALA A 244 -2.44 -20.16 12.30
N LYS A 245 -2.27 -18.98 11.68
CA LYS A 245 -3.29 -18.40 10.79
C LYS A 245 -3.03 -18.81 9.34
N TYR A 246 -4.09 -19.23 8.64
CA TYR A 246 -3.99 -19.67 7.24
C TYR A 246 -5.31 -19.45 6.49
N PHE A 247 -5.26 -19.61 5.16
CA PHE A 247 -6.44 -19.64 4.28
C PHE A 247 -6.52 -21.01 3.61
N ASP A 248 -7.72 -21.57 3.53
CA ASP A 248 -8.00 -22.87 2.89
C ASP A 248 -9.13 -22.81 1.85
N ASP A 249 -9.64 -21.62 1.53
CA ASP A 249 -10.65 -21.46 0.48
C ASP A 249 -10.11 -21.94 -0.87
N PRO A 250 -10.77 -22.91 -1.56
CA PRO A 250 -10.25 -23.48 -2.79
C PRO A 250 -10.07 -22.48 -3.92
N ALA A 251 -10.98 -21.49 -4.05
CA ALA A 251 -10.88 -20.45 -5.08
C ALA A 251 -9.70 -19.52 -4.82
N PHE A 252 -9.47 -19.15 -3.54
CA PHE A 252 -8.31 -18.38 -3.13
C PHE A 252 -7.00 -19.15 -3.39
N LEU A 253 -6.95 -20.44 -3.00
CA LEU A 253 -5.76 -21.28 -3.21
C LEU A 253 -5.44 -21.48 -4.69
N SER A 254 -6.47 -21.67 -5.54
CA SER A 254 -6.31 -21.75 -7.00
C SER A 254 -5.75 -20.47 -7.59
N HIS A 255 -6.24 -19.30 -7.12
CA HIS A 255 -5.70 -18.00 -7.52
C HIS A 255 -4.24 -17.81 -7.10
N ARG A 256 -3.90 -18.16 -5.84
CA ARG A 256 -2.51 -18.11 -5.36
C ARG A 256 -1.59 -18.97 -6.21
N ALA A 257 -1.99 -20.20 -6.49
CA ALA A 257 -1.19 -21.13 -7.29
C ALA A 257 -1.03 -20.64 -8.74
N MET A 258 -2.03 -20.00 -9.33
CA MET A 258 -1.93 -19.35 -10.64
C MET A 258 -0.89 -18.22 -10.60
N LEU A 259 -0.92 -17.36 -9.57
CA LEU A 259 0.08 -16.30 -9.42
C LEU A 259 1.51 -16.89 -9.33
N GLU A 260 1.70 -17.94 -8.53
CA GLU A 260 2.99 -18.62 -8.33
C GLU A 260 3.50 -19.25 -9.64
N ARG A 261 2.62 -19.73 -10.51
CA ARG A 261 2.98 -20.31 -11.83
C ARG A 261 3.34 -19.24 -12.85
N ASP A 262 2.54 -18.18 -12.95
CA ASP A 262 2.55 -17.28 -14.12
C ASP A 262 3.39 -16.02 -13.91
N TYR A 263 3.70 -15.63 -12.66
CA TYR A 263 4.37 -14.35 -12.35
C TYR A 263 5.71 -14.52 -11.66
N THR A 264 6.53 -15.46 -12.15
CA THR A 264 7.86 -15.78 -11.57
C THR A 264 8.95 -14.79 -11.98
N ARG A 265 8.72 -13.98 -13.03
CA ARG A 265 9.68 -12.95 -13.45
C ARG A 265 9.91 -11.92 -12.34
N ARG A 266 11.08 -11.28 -12.31
CA ARG A 266 11.27 -10.08 -11.52
C ARG A 266 10.44 -8.95 -12.13
N ALA A 267 9.40 -8.48 -11.43
CA ALA A 267 8.65 -7.31 -11.85
C ALA A 267 9.52 -6.06 -11.71
N GLU A 268 9.39 -5.14 -12.66
CA GLU A 268 10.08 -3.86 -12.65
C GLU A 268 9.35 -2.84 -11.77
N ASP A 269 10.09 -2.03 -11.05
CA ASP A 269 9.59 -0.83 -10.42
C ASP A 269 9.38 0.25 -11.49
N LYS A 270 8.46 1.17 -11.23
CA LYS A 270 8.25 2.32 -12.10
C LYS A 270 8.25 3.62 -11.32
N ILE A 271 8.93 4.61 -11.85
CA ILE A 271 8.91 5.98 -11.33
C ILE A 271 8.40 6.93 -12.42
N PHE A 272 7.64 7.91 -11.99
CA PHE A 272 7.04 8.92 -12.85
C PHE A 272 7.42 10.30 -12.31
N THR A 273 8.08 11.07 -13.14
CA THR A 273 8.55 12.42 -12.85
C THR A 273 8.27 13.26 -14.06
N ALA A 274 7.71 14.45 -13.92
CA ALA A 274 7.44 15.37 -15.01
C ALA A 274 8.63 16.29 -15.27
#